data_2296abd88a9a3cbe9f3c4142f5538542
#
_entry.id   2296abd88a9a3cbe9f3c4142f5538542
#
_cell.length_a   1.000
_cell.length_b   1.000
_cell.length_c   1.000
_cell.angle_alpha   90.00
_cell.angle_beta   90.00
_cell.angle_gamma   90.00
#
_symmetry.space_group_name_H-M   'P 1'
#
loop_
_entity.id
_entity.type
_entity.pdbx_description
1 polymer ?
#
loop_
_entity_poly.entity_id
_entity_poly.type
_entity_poly.pdbx_seq_one_letter_code
_entity_poly.pdbx_strand_id
1 'polypeptide(L)'
;PRMFMYEETQSRMGKTLWDDPEAYIKNSPIFYADKIQTPLLIFHCDGDEAVPYSEGLNLFLAMRRLHKPAWLLNYKGDRHFLYNKAAEIDWTIRLQQFFDYYLKDAPMPRWMKEGINANERGVDQKYDFVE
;
A
#
# COMPACT_ATOMS: atom_id res chain seq x y z
N PRO A 1 3.87 3.13 -19.78
CA PRO A 1 3.03 1.94 -19.95
C PRO A 1 3.89 0.75 -20.27
N ARG A 2 3.72 -0.34 -19.53
CA ARG A 2 4.53 -1.55 -19.63
C ARG A 2 3.69 -2.70 -20.15
N MET A 3 2.95 -2.46 -21.24
CA MET A 3 1.99 -3.42 -21.81
C MET A 3 2.63 -4.78 -22.03
N PHE A 4 3.85 -4.83 -22.60
CA PHE A 4 4.57 -6.07 -22.82
C PHE A 4 4.81 -6.90 -21.54
N MET A 5 4.86 -6.25 -20.37
CA MET A 5 5.01 -6.98 -19.10
C MET A 5 3.74 -7.74 -18.73
N TYR A 6 2.59 -7.21 -19.07
CA TYR A 6 1.32 -7.90 -18.86
C TYR A 6 1.12 -8.99 -19.92
N GLU A 7 1.40 -8.68 -21.17
CA GLU A 7 1.11 -9.56 -22.31
C GLU A 7 2.10 -10.73 -22.40
N GLU A 8 3.42 -10.46 -22.33
CA GLU A 8 4.44 -11.41 -22.73
C GLU A 8 5.35 -11.90 -21.61
N THR A 9 5.62 -11.06 -20.59
CA THR A 9 6.65 -11.38 -19.60
C THR A 9 6.10 -11.76 -18.23
N GLN A 10 5.94 -10.81 -17.31
CA GLN A 10 5.60 -11.11 -15.92
C GLN A 10 4.21 -11.72 -15.74
N SER A 11 3.19 -11.11 -16.31
CA SER A 11 1.81 -11.57 -16.14
C SER A 11 1.40 -12.66 -17.15
N ARG A 12 2.09 -12.76 -18.27
CA ARG A 12 1.90 -13.81 -19.29
C ARG A 12 0.45 -13.98 -19.74
N MET A 13 -0.25 -12.87 -19.93
CA MET A 13 -1.64 -12.89 -20.42
C MET A 13 -1.76 -13.50 -21.83
N GLY A 14 -0.71 -13.35 -22.67
CA GLY A 14 -0.67 -13.86 -24.04
C GLY A 14 -1.59 -13.13 -25.01
N LYS A 15 -2.31 -12.12 -24.55
CA LYS A 15 -3.26 -11.33 -25.31
C LYS A 15 -3.29 -9.89 -24.83
N THR A 16 -3.70 -8.98 -25.69
CA THR A 16 -3.92 -7.59 -25.31
C THR A 16 -5.18 -7.44 -24.45
N LEU A 17 -5.31 -6.30 -23.77
CA LEU A 17 -6.52 -5.97 -23.02
C LEU A 17 -7.81 -6.03 -23.87
N TRP A 18 -7.71 -5.67 -25.14
CA TRP A 18 -8.86 -5.63 -26.06
C TRP A 18 -9.21 -6.99 -26.64
N ASP A 19 -8.22 -7.91 -26.73
CA ASP A 19 -8.46 -9.28 -27.17
C ASP A 19 -9.12 -10.15 -26.10
N ASP A 20 -8.78 -9.89 -24.81
CA ASP A 20 -9.32 -10.67 -23.69
C ASP A 20 -9.45 -9.81 -22.41
N PRO A 21 -10.40 -8.89 -22.38
CA PRO A 21 -10.60 -8.01 -21.22
C PRO A 21 -10.93 -8.79 -19.93
N GLU A 22 -11.56 -9.94 -20.03
CA GLU A 22 -11.89 -10.77 -18.87
C GLU A 22 -10.65 -11.29 -18.16
N ALA A 23 -9.61 -11.69 -18.90
CA ALA A 23 -8.35 -12.12 -18.31
C ALA A 23 -7.71 -10.99 -17.47
N TYR A 24 -7.76 -9.75 -17.97
CA TYR A 24 -7.25 -8.58 -17.24
C TYR A 24 -8.07 -8.27 -16.01
N ILE A 25 -9.38 -8.26 -16.08
CA ILE A 25 -10.27 -8.06 -14.93
C ILE A 25 -10.02 -9.15 -13.88
N LYS A 26 -9.98 -10.41 -14.32
CA LYS A 26 -9.81 -11.57 -13.44
C LYS A 26 -8.46 -11.57 -12.68
N ASN A 27 -7.44 -10.96 -13.26
CA ASN A 27 -6.10 -10.87 -12.66
C ASN A 27 -5.79 -9.49 -12.05
N SER A 28 -6.78 -8.60 -11.95
CA SER A 28 -6.61 -7.27 -11.35
C SER A 28 -7.25 -7.22 -9.96
N PRO A 29 -6.46 -7.19 -8.87
CA PRO A 29 -6.97 -7.25 -7.49
C PRO A 29 -7.98 -6.16 -7.14
N ILE A 30 -7.92 -5.00 -7.80
CA ILE A 30 -8.82 -3.89 -7.55
C ILE A 30 -10.31 -4.27 -7.75
N PHE A 31 -10.61 -5.16 -8.69
CA PHE A 31 -11.97 -5.64 -8.94
C PHE A 31 -12.49 -6.61 -7.87
N TYR A 32 -11.62 -7.02 -6.95
CA TYR A 32 -11.95 -7.94 -5.85
C TYR A 32 -11.70 -7.30 -4.48
N ALA A 33 -11.52 -6.00 -4.42
CA ALA A 33 -11.30 -5.28 -3.17
C ALA A 33 -12.45 -5.49 -2.17
N ASP A 34 -13.68 -5.69 -2.65
CA ASP A 34 -14.85 -6.03 -1.84
C ASP A 34 -14.70 -7.36 -1.10
N LYS A 35 -13.93 -8.30 -1.63
CA LYS A 35 -13.69 -9.63 -1.05
C LYS A 35 -12.52 -9.68 -0.08
N ILE A 36 -11.67 -8.66 -0.06
CA ILE A 36 -10.53 -8.58 0.87
C ILE A 36 -11.08 -8.40 2.29
N GLN A 37 -10.75 -9.28 3.19
CA GLN A 37 -11.13 -9.21 4.61
C GLN A 37 -9.95 -8.89 5.52
N THR A 38 -8.75 -9.22 5.08
CA THR A 38 -7.51 -8.99 5.82
C THR A 38 -7.16 -7.49 5.82
N PRO A 39 -6.78 -6.92 6.98
CA PRO A 39 -6.26 -5.57 7.05
C PRO A 39 -5.00 -5.40 6.19
N LEU A 40 -4.87 -4.27 5.51
CA LEU A 40 -3.75 -3.99 4.63
C LEU A 40 -2.91 -2.81 5.13
N LEU A 41 -1.61 -3.04 5.21
CA LEU A 41 -0.60 -1.98 5.31
C LEU A 41 0.13 -1.90 3.97
N ILE A 42 -0.02 -0.76 3.31
CA ILE A 42 0.56 -0.49 1.99
C ILE A 42 1.63 0.58 2.18
N PHE A 43 2.83 0.38 1.63
CA PHE A 43 3.72 1.50 1.36
C PHE A 43 3.87 1.72 -0.14
N HIS A 44 3.96 2.98 -0.55
CA HIS A 44 4.24 3.35 -1.93
C HIS A 44 4.90 4.73 -1.94
N CYS A 45 5.96 4.87 -2.72
CA CYS A 45 6.67 6.14 -2.83
C CYS A 45 6.15 6.92 -4.02
N ASP A 46 5.99 8.24 -3.87
CA ASP A 46 5.47 9.08 -4.95
C ASP A 46 6.49 9.33 -6.08
N GLY A 47 7.77 9.01 -5.84
CA GLY A 47 8.82 8.99 -6.85
C GLY A 47 9.04 7.62 -7.51
N ASP A 48 8.12 6.66 -7.37
CA ASP A 48 8.25 5.34 -7.98
C ASP A 48 8.11 5.40 -9.50
N GLU A 49 9.23 5.16 -10.19
CA GLU A 49 9.29 5.13 -11.66
C GLU A 49 8.97 3.73 -12.23
N ALA A 50 8.94 2.72 -11.37
CA ALA A 50 8.69 1.34 -11.77
C ALA A 50 7.19 1.00 -11.75
N VAL A 51 6.50 1.37 -10.67
CA VAL A 51 5.05 1.20 -10.52
C VAL A 51 4.44 2.56 -10.21
N PRO A 52 3.48 3.05 -10.98
CA PRO A 52 2.85 4.35 -10.70
C PRO A 52 2.25 4.40 -9.29
N TYR A 53 2.50 5.48 -8.57
CA TYR A 53 1.95 5.69 -7.21
C TYR A 53 0.43 5.53 -7.14
N SER A 54 -0.26 5.86 -8.25
CA SER A 54 -1.70 5.67 -8.37
C SER A 54 -2.18 4.24 -8.12
N GLU A 55 -1.36 3.22 -8.37
CA GLU A 55 -1.75 1.82 -8.17
C GLU A 55 -1.99 1.52 -6.68
N GLY A 56 -1.03 1.88 -5.82
CA GLY A 56 -1.19 1.73 -4.38
C GLY A 56 -2.31 2.62 -3.82
N LEU A 57 -2.40 3.87 -4.32
CA LEU A 57 -3.43 4.82 -3.93
C LEU A 57 -4.83 4.31 -4.29
N ASN A 58 -5.02 3.78 -5.50
CA ASN A 58 -6.31 3.25 -5.94
C ASN A 58 -6.79 2.09 -5.07
N LEU A 59 -5.91 1.14 -4.74
CA LEU A 59 -6.26 0.05 -3.84
C LEU A 59 -6.60 0.57 -2.44
N PHE A 60 -5.79 1.47 -1.89
CA PHE A 60 -6.08 2.10 -0.60
C PHE A 60 -7.45 2.79 -0.59
N LEU A 61 -7.76 3.61 -1.60
CA LEU A 61 -9.03 4.31 -1.71
C LEU A 61 -10.21 3.34 -1.86
N ALA A 62 -10.04 2.25 -2.62
CA ALA A 62 -11.06 1.20 -2.73
C ALA A 62 -11.35 0.57 -1.36
N MET A 63 -10.31 0.18 -0.61
CA MET A 63 -10.46 -0.36 0.74
C MET A 63 -11.16 0.62 1.69
N ARG A 64 -10.77 1.91 1.65
CA ARG A 64 -11.41 2.97 2.47
C ARG A 64 -12.87 3.19 2.08
N ARG A 65 -13.19 3.18 0.79
CA ARG A 65 -14.56 3.30 0.28
C ARG A 65 -15.45 2.14 0.75
N LEU A 66 -14.87 0.96 0.88
CA LEU A 66 -15.54 -0.25 1.35
C LEU A 66 -15.52 -0.39 2.89
N HIS A 67 -15.09 0.65 3.62
CA HIS A 67 -14.97 0.66 5.09
C HIS A 67 -14.07 -0.47 5.64
N LYS A 68 -13.06 -0.87 4.87
CA LYS A 68 -12.11 -1.90 5.27
C LYS A 68 -10.84 -1.29 5.88
N PRO A 69 -10.24 -1.96 6.87
CA PRO A 69 -9.02 -1.46 7.51
C PRO A 69 -7.86 -1.47 6.51
N ALA A 70 -7.37 -0.27 6.19
CA ALA A 70 -6.21 -0.10 5.32
C ALA A 70 -5.46 1.19 5.67
N TRP A 71 -4.13 1.12 5.56
CA TRP A 71 -3.20 2.23 5.75
C TRP A 71 -2.30 2.33 4.55
N LEU A 72 -2.03 3.56 4.11
CA LEU A 72 -1.07 3.86 3.04
C LEU A 72 0.01 4.78 3.58
N LEU A 73 1.25 4.32 3.57
CA LEU A 73 2.42 5.09 3.91
C LEU A 73 3.09 5.58 2.63
N ASN A 74 3.08 6.89 2.42
CA ASN A 74 3.79 7.53 1.32
C ASN A 74 5.12 8.08 1.80
N TYR A 75 6.23 7.48 1.36
CA TYR A 75 7.58 7.99 1.59
C TYR A 75 7.96 8.90 0.44
N LYS A 76 7.74 10.20 0.66
CA LYS A 76 7.85 11.23 -0.34
C LYS A 76 9.29 11.36 -0.87
N GLY A 77 9.43 11.31 -2.20
CA GLY A 77 10.70 11.45 -2.90
C GLY A 77 11.53 10.17 -2.99
N ASP A 78 11.17 9.11 -2.27
CA ASP A 78 11.74 7.79 -2.50
C ASP A 78 11.14 7.12 -3.75
N ARG A 79 11.80 6.06 -4.23
CA ARG A 79 11.48 5.38 -5.50
C ARG A 79 10.78 4.06 -5.25
N HIS A 80 11.02 3.08 -6.12
CA HIS A 80 10.46 1.72 -6.00
C HIS A 80 10.93 0.99 -4.72
N PHE A 81 12.08 1.36 -4.21
CA PHE A 81 12.58 0.93 -2.91
C PHE A 81 12.85 2.15 -2.03
N LEU A 82 12.91 1.94 -0.72
CA LEU A 82 13.34 2.97 0.22
C LEU A 82 14.85 3.12 0.15
N TYR A 83 15.32 4.32 -0.14
CA TYR A 83 16.74 4.67 -0.16
C TYR A 83 17.10 5.62 0.98
N ASN A 84 16.09 6.31 1.52
CA ASN A 84 16.25 7.19 2.67
C ASN A 84 16.28 6.34 3.94
N LYS A 85 17.39 6.41 4.70
CA LYS A 85 17.57 5.62 5.92
C LYS A 85 16.51 5.87 6.99
N ALA A 86 16.05 7.12 7.13
CA ALA A 86 14.98 7.44 8.06
C ALA A 86 13.64 6.78 7.63
N ALA A 87 13.36 6.74 6.34
CA ALA A 87 12.17 6.08 5.78
C ALA A 87 12.22 4.56 5.99
N GLU A 88 13.39 3.93 5.80
CA GLU A 88 13.57 2.49 6.10
C GLU A 88 13.30 2.16 7.56
N ILE A 89 13.81 3.00 8.48
CA ILE A 89 13.60 2.82 9.93
C ILE A 89 12.12 3.01 10.27
N ASP A 90 11.50 4.08 9.78
CA ASP A 90 10.07 4.35 10.01
C ASP A 90 9.19 3.21 9.47
N TRP A 91 9.45 2.75 8.26
CA TRP A 91 8.74 1.60 7.68
C TRP A 91 8.88 0.34 8.54
N THR A 92 10.10 0.04 8.98
CA THR A 92 10.37 -1.16 9.80
C THR A 92 9.61 -1.11 11.13
N ILE A 93 9.60 0.05 11.80
CA ILE A 93 8.86 0.24 13.06
C ILE A 93 7.35 0.04 12.84
N ARG A 94 6.77 0.69 11.81
CA ARG A 94 5.34 0.59 11.53
C ARG A 94 4.92 -0.80 11.10
N LEU A 95 5.74 -1.47 10.30
CA LEU A 95 5.50 -2.86 9.89
C LEU A 95 5.46 -3.80 11.10
N GLN A 96 6.43 -3.66 12.02
CA GLN A 96 6.46 -4.42 13.26
C GLN A 96 5.21 -4.13 14.10
N GLN A 97 4.90 -2.86 14.35
CA GLN A 97 3.73 -2.45 15.14
C GLN A 97 2.41 -2.94 14.56
N PHE A 98 2.27 -2.90 13.23
CA PHE A 98 1.10 -3.42 12.53
C PHE A 98 0.91 -4.91 12.78
N PHE A 99 1.97 -5.71 12.64
CA PHE A 99 1.89 -7.14 12.91
C PHE A 99 1.76 -7.47 14.40
N ASP A 100 2.39 -6.71 15.28
CA ASP A 100 2.24 -6.91 16.72
C ASP A 100 0.78 -6.66 17.17
N TYR A 101 0.13 -5.63 16.61
CA TYR A 101 -1.28 -5.36 16.86
C TYR A 101 -2.19 -6.49 16.38
N TYR A 102 -2.02 -6.97 15.12
CA TYR A 102 -2.94 -7.96 14.55
C TYR A 102 -2.63 -9.41 14.91
N LEU A 103 -1.41 -9.72 15.29
CA LEU A 103 -0.97 -11.12 15.49
C LEU A 103 -0.55 -11.44 16.92
N LYS A 104 -0.35 -10.42 17.78
CA LYS A 104 0.14 -10.59 19.14
C LYS A 104 -0.71 -9.85 20.18
N ASP A 105 -1.88 -9.37 19.81
CA ASP A 105 -2.77 -8.59 20.69
C ASP A 105 -2.09 -7.40 21.36
N ALA A 106 -1.08 -6.80 20.72
CA ALA A 106 -0.46 -5.59 21.21
C ALA A 106 -1.43 -4.39 21.12
N PRO A 107 -1.29 -3.35 21.95
CA PRO A 107 -2.12 -2.17 21.84
C PRO A 107 -1.93 -1.47 20.50
N MET A 108 -3.01 -0.80 20.03
CA MET A 108 -2.98 -0.11 18.73
C MET A 108 -2.04 1.07 18.75
N PRO A 109 -1.10 1.19 17.81
CA PRO A 109 -0.28 2.39 17.69
C PRO A 109 -1.13 3.61 17.30
N ARG A 110 -0.79 4.78 17.86
CA ARG A 110 -1.54 6.02 17.62
C ARG A 110 -1.59 6.41 16.13
N TRP A 111 -0.53 6.15 15.36
CA TRP A 111 -0.54 6.40 13.92
C TRP A 111 -1.58 5.57 13.14
N MET A 112 -1.92 4.37 13.61
CA MET A 112 -2.95 3.55 12.98
C MET A 112 -4.36 4.11 13.24
N LYS A 113 -4.58 4.71 14.43
CA LYS A 113 -5.87 5.31 14.80
C LYS A 113 -6.08 6.68 14.17
N GLU A 114 -5.08 7.55 14.23
CA GLU A 114 -5.21 8.97 13.90
C GLU A 114 -4.67 9.34 12.53
N GLY A 115 -3.71 8.55 12.01
CA GLY A 115 -2.89 8.94 10.86
C GLY A 115 -1.84 9.99 11.23
N ILE A 116 -1.08 10.43 10.22
CA ILE A 116 -0.07 11.49 10.35
C ILE A 116 -0.50 12.67 9.48
N ASN A 117 -0.79 13.80 10.08
CA ASN A 117 -1.10 15.02 9.33
C ASN A 117 0.15 15.57 8.63
N ALA A 118 -0.06 16.34 7.58
CA ALA A 118 1.05 16.87 6.77
C ALA A 118 2.05 17.72 7.58
N ASN A 119 1.57 18.46 8.58
CA ASN A 119 2.36 19.30 9.47
C ASN A 119 3.05 18.53 10.62
N GLU A 120 2.69 17.29 10.83
CA GLU A 120 3.27 16.40 11.86
C GLU A 120 4.42 15.57 11.29
N ARG A 121 4.56 15.52 9.98
CA ARG A 121 5.58 14.71 9.29
C ARG A 121 6.99 15.10 9.72
N GLY A 122 7.75 14.10 10.20
CA GLY A 122 9.10 14.32 10.71
C GLY A 122 9.18 14.97 12.08
N VAL A 123 8.05 15.32 12.71
CA VAL A 123 7.96 15.94 14.03
C VAL A 123 7.38 14.96 15.04
N ASP A 124 6.17 14.45 14.79
CA ASP A 124 5.52 13.44 15.62
C ASP A 124 5.16 12.22 14.76
N GLN A 125 5.87 11.13 14.96
CA GLN A 125 5.64 9.89 14.23
C GLN A 125 4.54 9.02 14.82
N LYS A 126 4.03 9.36 16.00
CA LYS A 126 2.93 8.68 16.68
C LYS A 126 3.17 7.17 16.85
N TYR A 127 4.39 6.79 17.21
CA TYR A 127 4.72 5.39 17.49
C TYR A 127 4.19 4.89 18.84
N ASP A 128 3.82 5.80 19.72
CA ASP A 128 3.20 5.50 20.99
C ASP A 128 1.84 4.81 20.78
N PHE A 129 1.37 4.14 21.82
CA PHE A 129 0.14 3.37 21.77
C PHE A 129 -1.06 4.20 22.25
N VAL A 130 -2.23 3.82 21.75
CA VAL A 130 -3.49 4.36 22.24
C VAL A 130 -3.78 3.77 23.61
N GLU A 131 -4.07 4.63 24.59
CA GLU A 131 -4.58 4.25 25.92
C GLU A 131 -6.00 3.68 25.85
#